data_200173af7ee053a05802fe7f90eebd9a
#
_entry.id   200173af7ee053a05802fe7f90eebd9a
#
_cell.length_a   1.000
_cell.length_b   1.000
_cell.length_c   1.000
_cell.angle_alpha   90.00
_cell.angle_beta   90.00
_cell.angle_gamma   90.00
#
_symmetry.space_group_name_H-M   'P 1'
#
loop_
_entity.id
_entity.type
_entity.pdbx_description
1 polymer ?
#
loop_
_entity_poly.entity_id
_entity_poly.type
_entity_poly.pdbx_seq_one_letter_code
_entity_poly.pdbx_strand_id
1 'polypeptide(L)'
;MSLRDKLVEILPTLLPEREEEAIKGTELIARVRAVLGDSYSDRSLRSQFSFIALEPDSCLARVPNGQGYYLRGKEEAPSLHNVFNDPADGDDLLHKAFALAVRLYDTAGLGVLAYPPEEESWEHPDLVAVQWPAGTRDAEGAYIIDPTAPQQPAYRAVCIAPTEDPAECRRAFFRTLACGLWAQEAELLIVGDDAEAAAELTRLAACFGVGVRTICANEDVLADLPRADEIFRATAADARAMLADLQQPALAHPRYRATPLQTEEDLPAIAAARSWAEGCISRGRVEPWELRVAID
;
A
#
# COMPACT_ATOMS: atom_id res chain seq x y z
N MET A 1 -2.36 -4.82 -23.57
CA MET A 1 -2.75 -3.46 -23.16
C MET A 1 -3.44 -3.60 -21.84
N SER A 2 -2.83 -3.13 -20.76
CA SER A 2 -3.38 -3.24 -19.39
C SER A 2 -4.66 -2.43 -19.22
N LEU A 3 -5.41 -2.65 -18.12
CA LEU A 3 -6.56 -1.80 -17.79
C LEU A 3 -6.13 -0.34 -17.64
N ARG A 4 -4.99 -0.11 -16.99
CA ARG A 4 -4.41 1.23 -16.81
C ARG A 4 -4.17 1.93 -18.15
N ASP A 5 -3.52 1.28 -19.12
CA ASP A 5 -3.24 1.88 -20.43
C ASP A 5 -4.53 2.30 -21.14
N LYS A 6 -5.56 1.44 -21.07
CA LYS A 6 -6.88 1.75 -21.63
C LYS A 6 -7.52 2.95 -20.95
N LEU A 7 -7.40 3.04 -19.61
CA LEU A 7 -7.94 4.17 -18.86
C LEU A 7 -7.22 5.48 -19.18
N VAL A 8 -5.88 5.48 -19.19
CA VAL A 8 -5.09 6.67 -19.54
C VAL A 8 -5.44 7.20 -20.94
N GLU A 9 -5.75 6.31 -21.88
CA GLU A 9 -6.16 6.69 -23.23
C GLU A 9 -7.56 7.35 -23.28
N ILE A 10 -8.53 6.84 -22.52
CA ILE A 10 -9.93 7.29 -22.60
C ILE A 10 -10.28 8.39 -21.61
N LEU A 11 -9.65 8.45 -20.43
CA LEU A 11 -9.96 9.42 -19.38
C LEU A 11 -9.95 10.88 -19.86
N PRO A 12 -9.00 11.34 -20.70
CA PRO A 12 -9.02 12.72 -21.20
C PRO A 12 -10.31 13.09 -21.95
N THR A 13 -11.01 12.12 -22.51
CA THR A 13 -12.26 12.36 -23.26
C THR A 13 -13.51 12.28 -22.40
N LEU A 14 -13.39 11.72 -21.19
CA LEU A 14 -14.51 11.48 -20.29
C LEU A 14 -14.59 12.49 -19.13
N LEU A 15 -13.49 13.16 -18.84
CA LEU A 15 -13.35 14.07 -17.71
C LEU A 15 -13.70 15.51 -18.08
N PRO A 16 -14.35 16.26 -17.19
CA PRO A 16 -14.52 17.69 -17.36
C PRO A 16 -13.19 18.44 -17.13
N GLU A 17 -13.03 19.61 -17.75
CA GLU A 17 -11.81 20.41 -17.64
C GLU A 17 -11.72 21.24 -16.34
N ARG A 18 -12.84 21.39 -15.62
CA ARG A 18 -12.93 22.26 -14.44
C ARG A 18 -13.24 21.46 -13.20
N GLU A 19 -12.61 21.83 -12.09
CA GLU A 19 -12.87 21.25 -10.79
C GLU A 19 -14.33 21.38 -10.34
N GLU A 20 -14.96 22.54 -10.64
CA GLU A 20 -16.37 22.79 -10.26
C GLU A 20 -17.36 21.85 -10.98
N GLU A 21 -16.94 21.26 -12.10
CA GLU A 21 -17.73 20.32 -12.91
C GLU A 21 -17.33 18.84 -12.63
N ALA A 22 -16.49 18.60 -11.62
CA ALA A 22 -15.96 17.27 -11.33
C ALA A 22 -17.06 16.22 -11.18
N ILE A 23 -16.84 15.06 -11.80
CA ILE A 23 -17.81 13.97 -11.83
C ILE A 23 -17.51 12.95 -10.72
N LYS A 24 -18.55 12.43 -10.10
CA LYS A 24 -18.41 11.43 -9.04
C LYS A 24 -17.82 10.12 -9.58
N GLY A 25 -17.09 9.39 -8.73
CA GLY A 25 -16.49 8.11 -9.10
C GLY A 25 -17.50 7.10 -9.67
N THR A 26 -18.72 7.07 -9.16
CA THR A 26 -19.81 6.23 -9.70
C THR A 26 -20.21 6.62 -11.11
N GLU A 27 -20.24 7.91 -11.41
CA GLU A 27 -20.54 8.43 -12.75
C GLU A 27 -19.36 8.17 -13.71
N LEU A 28 -18.12 8.34 -13.24
CA LEU A 28 -16.93 8.02 -14.04
C LEU A 28 -16.90 6.54 -14.40
N ILE A 29 -17.22 5.64 -13.47
CA ILE A 29 -17.37 4.21 -13.75
C ILE A 29 -18.40 3.96 -14.85
N ALA A 30 -19.57 4.58 -14.77
CA ALA A 30 -20.60 4.42 -15.79
C ALA A 30 -20.11 4.90 -17.17
N ARG A 31 -19.40 6.02 -17.25
CA ARG A 31 -18.83 6.54 -18.50
C ARG A 31 -17.75 5.61 -19.06
N VAL A 32 -16.85 5.10 -18.20
CA VAL A 32 -15.81 4.15 -18.60
C VAL A 32 -16.42 2.84 -19.11
N ARG A 33 -17.47 2.32 -18.45
CA ARG A 33 -18.17 1.13 -18.90
C ARG A 33 -18.86 1.31 -20.25
N ALA A 34 -19.39 2.48 -20.51
CA ALA A 34 -19.96 2.78 -21.83
C ALA A 34 -18.93 2.67 -22.97
N VAL A 35 -17.64 2.83 -22.67
CA VAL A 35 -16.54 2.74 -23.67
C VAL A 35 -15.86 1.37 -23.65
N LEU A 36 -15.53 0.83 -22.47
CA LEU A 36 -14.74 -0.42 -22.32
C LEU A 36 -15.60 -1.66 -22.09
N GLY A 37 -16.93 -1.52 -21.90
CA GLY A 37 -17.82 -2.62 -21.54
C GLY A 37 -17.74 -2.99 -20.07
N ASP A 38 -18.45 -4.06 -19.67
CA ASP A 38 -18.61 -4.50 -18.26
C ASP A 38 -17.56 -5.53 -17.82
N SER A 39 -16.40 -5.56 -18.48
CA SER A 39 -15.35 -6.55 -18.22
C SER A 39 -14.60 -6.34 -16.90
N TYR A 40 -14.74 -5.17 -16.28
CA TYR A 40 -14.00 -4.78 -15.08
C TYR A 40 -14.94 -4.50 -13.91
N SER A 41 -14.54 -4.91 -12.70
CA SER A 41 -15.29 -4.62 -11.48
C SER A 41 -15.25 -3.13 -11.13
N ASP A 42 -16.30 -2.63 -10.43
CA ASP A 42 -16.31 -1.24 -9.91
C ASP A 42 -15.11 -0.97 -9.01
N ARG A 43 -14.73 -1.96 -8.22
CA ARG A 43 -13.59 -1.92 -7.31
C ARG A 43 -12.29 -1.71 -8.07
N SER A 44 -12.03 -2.52 -9.11
CA SER A 44 -10.84 -2.38 -9.95
C SER A 44 -10.78 -1.01 -10.62
N LEU A 45 -11.91 -0.52 -11.15
CA LEU A 45 -11.96 0.80 -11.79
C LEU A 45 -11.67 1.93 -10.79
N ARG A 46 -12.29 1.90 -9.59
CA ARG A 46 -12.05 2.91 -8.54
C ARG A 46 -10.60 2.92 -8.09
N SER A 47 -10.03 1.74 -7.84
CA SER A 47 -8.61 1.59 -7.51
C SER A 47 -7.73 2.25 -8.56
N GLN A 48 -7.93 1.91 -9.84
CA GLN A 48 -7.15 2.49 -10.93
C GLN A 48 -7.33 4.01 -11.05
N PHE A 49 -8.53 4.55 -10.85
CA PHE A 49 -8.73 6.01 -10.84
C PHE A 49 -7.94 6.69 -9.73
N SER A 50 -7.95 6.11 -8.53
CA SER A 50 -7.18 6.64 -7.41
C SER A 50 -5.70 6.65 -7.70
N PHE A 51 -5.17 5.60 -8.32
CA PHE A 51 -3.75 5.52 -8.68
C PHE A 51 -3.37 6.47 -9.80
N ILE A 52 -4.13 6.48 -10.89
CA ILE A 52 -3.88 7.41 -12.00
C ILE A 52 -3.91 8.86 -11.50
N ALA A 53 -4.82 9.20 -10.57
CA ALA A 53 -4.90 10.56 -10.02
C ALA A 53 -3.66 10.99 -9.21
N LEU A 54 -2.84 10.04 -8.74
CA LEU A 54 -1.61 10.31 -7.99
C LEU A 54 -0.40 10.53 -8.88
N GLU A 55 -0.45 10.07 -10.10
CA GLU A 55 0.67 10.20 -11.03
C GLU A 55 0.94 11.69 -11.35
N PRO A 56 2.18 12.17 -11.26
CA PRO A 56 2.52 13.57 -11.55
C PRO A 56 2.10 14.01 -12.96
N ASP A 57 2.27 13.13 -13.94
CA ASP A 57 2.00 13.39 -15.35
C ASP A 57 0.61 12.93 -15.81
N SER A 58 -0.21 12.46 -14.87
CA SER A 58 -1.55 11.96 -15.19
C SER A 58 -2.50 13.08 -15.56
N CYS A 59 -3.40 12.79 -16.49
CA CYS A 59 -4.50 13.67 -16.86
C CYS A 59 -5.64 13.71 -15.81
N LEU A 60 -5.66 12.80 -14.84
CA LEU A 60 -6.71 12.67 -13.85
C LEU A 60 -6.35 13.41 -12.58
N ALA A 61 -7.19 14.35 -12.16
CA ALA A 61 -7.12 14.97 -10.85
C ALA A 61 -8.40 14.70 -10.05
N ARG A 62 -8.26 14.81 -8.74
CA ARG A 62 -9.36 14.65 -7.80
C ARG A 62 -9.61 15.95 -7.07
N VAL A 63 -10.89 16.27 -6.78
CA VAL A 63 -11.26 17.50 -6.06
C VAL A 63 -10.68 17.46 -4.65
N PRO A 64 -9.83 18.43 -4.26
CA PRO A 64 -9.31 18.52 -2.90
C PRO A 64 -10.45 18.70 -1.88
N ASN A 65 -10.52 17.84 -0.88
CA ASN A 65 -11.58 17.85 0.15
C ASN A 65 -13.02 17.72 -0.37
N GLY A 66 -13.20 17.17 -1.57
CA GLY A 66 -14.48 17.00 -2.23
C GLY A 66 -14.65 15.64 -2.90
N GLN A 67 -15.81 15.43 -3.51
CA GLN A 67 -16.11 14.25 -4.32
C GLN A 67 -16.00 14.58 -5.79
N GLY A 68 -15.14 13.88 -6.52
CA GLY A 68 -15.15 13.95 -7.96
C GLY A 68 -13.78 13.91 -8.62
N TYR A 69 -13.83 13.67 -9.93
CA TYR A 69 -12.66 13.61 -10.81
C TYR A 69 -12.82 14.63 -11.94
N TYR A 70 -11.72 15.25 -12.32
CA TYR A 70 -11.64 16.23 -13.41
C TYR A 70 -10.29 16.12 -14.13
N LEU A 71 -10.13 16.83 -15.25
CA LEU A 71 -8.91 16.83 -16.03
C LEU A 71 -7.87 17.71 -15.31
N ARG A 72 -6.71 17.13 -14.98
CA ARG A 72 -5.63 17.85 -14.30
C ARG A 72 -5.05 18.94 -15.19
N GLY A 73 -4.98 20.16 -14.68
CA GLY A 73 -4.22 21.25 -15.28
C GLY A 73 -2.71 20.97 -15.18
N LYS A 74 -1.94 21.46 -16.16
CA LYS A 74 -0.48 21.23 -16.24
C LYS A 74 0.35 21.78 -15.06
N GLU A 75 -0.27 22.55 -14.15
CA GLU A 75 0.38 23.21 -13.01
C GLU A 75 0.07 22.56 -11.66
N GLU A 76 -0.83 21.58 -11.60
CA GLU A 76 -1.23 20.96 -10.35
C GLU A 76 -0.39 19.70 -10.06
N ALA A 77 0.50 19.80 -9.08
CA ALA A 77 1.20 18.62 -8.56
C ALA A 77 0.22 17.68 -7.82
N PRO A 78 0.34 16.36 -7.96
CA PRO A 78 -0.51 15.41 -7.24
C PRO A 78 -0.32 15.58 -5.73
N SER A 79 -1.43 15.69 -5.02
CA SER A 79 -1.45 15.79 -3.56
C SER A 79 -1.78 14.43 -2.96
N LEU A 80 -1.06 14.05 -1.90
CA LEU A 80 -1.38 12.86 -1.08
C LEU A 80 -2.80 12.86 -0.51
N HIS A 81 -3.41 14.04 -0.39
CA HIS A 81 -4.82 14.20 -0.07
C HIS A 81 -5.75 13.43 -1.01
N ASN A 82 -5.28 13.09 -2.21
CA ASN A 82 -6.13 12.55 -3.25
C ASN A 82 -6.28 11.02 -3.23
N VAL A 83 -5.45 10.29 -2.48
CA VAL A 83 -5.51 8.80 -2.46
C VAL A 83 -6.76 8.29 -1.75
N PHE A 84 -7.20 9.00 -0.69
CA PHE A 84 -8.26 8.54 0.21
C PHE A 84 -9.44 9.51 0.30
N ASN A 85 -9.61 10.41 -0.66
CA ASN A 85 -10.56 11.53 -0.54
C ASN A 85 -11.94 11.30 -1.18
N ASP A 86 -12.25 10.11 -1.71
CA ASP A 86 -13.64 9.76 -1.93
C ASP A 86 -14.26 9.41 -0.57
N PRO A 87 -15.30 10.11 -0.08
CA PRO A 87 -15.96 9.72 1.16
C PRO A 87 -16.44 8.25 1.14
N ALA A 88 -16.72 7.71 -0.05
CA ALA A 88 -17.05 6.29 -0.20
C ALA A 88 -15.80 5.39 -0.07
N ASP A 89 -14.62 5.83 -0.52
CA ASP A 89 -13.38 5.04 -0.44
C ASP A 89 -12.72 5.18 0.94
N GLY A 90 -12.82 6.35 1.58
CA GLY A 90 -12.26 6.57 2.93
C GLY A 90 -12.96 5.77 4.03
N ASP A 91 -14.21 5.39 3.81
CA ASP A 91 -14.98 4.50 4.66
C ASP A 91 -14.96 3.04 4.18
N ASP A 92 -14.33 2.74 3.05
CA ASP A 92 -14.12 1.36 2.61
C ASP A 92 -13.21 0.63 3.60
N LEU A 93 -13.69 -0.49 4.13
CA LEU A 93 -12.99 -1.32 5.11
C LEU A 93 -11.62 -1.77 4.62
N LEU A 94 -11.48 -1.99 3.30
CA LEU A 94 -10.21 -2.35 2.69
C LEU A 94 -9.18 -1.21 2.82
N HIS A 95 -9.58 0.03 2.57
CA HIS A 95 -8.69 1.18 2.70
C HIS A 95 -8.28 1.44 4.15
N LYS A 96 -9.22 1.24 5.09
CA LYS A 96 -8.90 1.31 6.54
C LYS A 96 -7.90 0.21 6.94
N ALA A 97 -8.12 -1.03 6.49
CA ALA A 97 -7.20 -2.15 6.74
C ALA A 97 -5.80 -1.85 6.18
N PHE A 98 -5.74 -1.31 4.98
CA PHE A 98 -4.48 -0.91 4.34
C PHE A 98 -3.79 0.23 5.10
N ALA A 99 -4.52 1.27 5.50
CA ALA A 99 -3.97 2.37 6.30
C ALA A 99 -3.43 1.89 7.65
N LEU A 100 -4.14 0.98 8.33
CA LEU A 100 -3.65 0.34 9.57
C LEU A 100 -2.36 -0.44 9.33
N ALA A 101 -2.29 -1.21 8.24
CA ALA A 101 -1.10 -1.96 7.87
C ALA A 101 0.11 -1.03 7.69
N VAL A 102 -0.05 0.05 6.94
CA VAL A 102 1.00 1.05 6.76
C VAL A 102 1.46 1.61 8.10
N ARG A 103 0.52 2.02 8.96
CA ARG A 103 0.86 2.61 10.26
C ARG A 103 1.51 1.61 11.23
N LEU A 104 1.18 0.33 11.10
CA LEU A 104 1.81 -0.74 11.88
C LEU A 104 3.32 -0.77 11.64
N TYR A 105 3.75 -0.79 10.39
CA TYR A 105 5.18 -0.84 10.05
C TYR A 105 5.89 0.49 10.26
N ASP A 106 5.25 1.61 9.95
CA ASP A 106 5.81 2.94 10.19
C ASP A 106 6.05 3.21 11.68
N THR A 107 5.10 2.88 12.56
CA THR A 107 5.28 3.05 14.02
C THR A 107 6.33 2.11 14.60
N ALA A 108 6.65 1.02 13.92
CA ALA A 108 7.78 0.15 14.23
C ALA A 108 9.13 0.72 13.76
N GLY A 109 9.14 1.88 13.12
CA GLY A 109 10.37 2.57 12.68
C GLY A 109 10.89 2.12 11.33
N LEU A 110 10.08 1.40 10.56
CA LEU A 110 10.41 0.99 9.19
C LEU A 110 10.01 2.08 8.19
N GLY A 111 10.75 2.19 7.10
CA GLY A 111 10.26 2.93 5.94
C GLY A 111 9.22 2.09 5.23
N VAL A 112 8.11 2.69 4.78
CA VAL A 112 7.04 1.93 4.13
C VAL A 112 6.79 2.48 2.75
N LEU A 113 6.78 1.61 1.76
CA LEU A 113 6.34 1.87 0.40
C LEU A 113 5.07 1.06 0.17
N ALA A 114 4.03 1.73 -0.27
CA ALA A 114 2.76 1.11 -0.57
C ALA A 114 2.62 0.93 -2.07
N TYR A 115 2.13 -0.22 -2.48
CA TYR A 115 1.88 -0.53 -3.88
C TYR A 115 0.41 -0.80 -4.12
N PRO A 116 -0.12 -0.32 -5.24
CA PRO A 116 -1.44 -0.72 -5.65
C PRO A 116 -1.48 -2.24 -5.89
N PRO A 117 -2.54 -2.93 -5.46
CA PRO A 117 -2.72 -4.33 -5.81
C PRO A 117 -2.93 -4.43 -7.34
N GLU A 118 -1.91 -4.86 -8.07
CA GLU A 118 -2.08 -5.25 -9.46
C GLU A 118 -2.75 -6.62 -9.51
N GLU A 119 -3.85 -6.74 -10.24
CA GLU A 119 -4.69 -7.95 -10.27
C GLU A 119 -3.98 -9.22 -10.80
N GLU A 120 -2.80 -9.11 -11.39
CA GLU A 120 -2.16 -10.21 -12.13
C GLU A 120 -0.74 -10.59 -11.68
N SER A 121 -0.10 -9.86 -10.79
CA SER A 121 1.27 -10.19 -10.38
C SER A 121 1.34 -10.88 -9.03
N TRP A 122 1.69 -12.15 -9.02
CA TRP A 122 1.94 -12.94 -7.80
C TRP A 122 3.17 -12.48 -7.01
N GLU A 123 4.05 -11.72 -7.63
CA GLU A 123 5.34 -11.30 -7.06
C GLU A 123 5.27 -9.91 -6.44
N HIS A 124 4.11 -9.24 -6.59
CA HIS A 124 3.91 -7.87 -6.12
C HIS A 124 3.34 -7.85 -4.70
N PRO A 125 4.03 -7.27 -3.73
CA PRO A 125 3.49 -7.08 -2.37
C PRO A 125 2.51 -5.91 -2.34
N ASP A 126 1.71 -5.84 -1.29
CA ASP A 126 0.90 -4.66 -1.02
C ASP A 126 1.74 -3.55 -0.37
N LEU A 127 2.76 -3.95 0.41
CA LEU A 127 3.70 -3.03 1.04
C LEU A 127 5.13 -3.58 0.94
N VAL A 128 6.10 -2.68 0.84
CA VAL A 128 7.51 -2.98 1.15
C VAL A 128 7.91 -2.20 2.39
N ALA A 129 8.23 -2.90 3.46
CA ALA A 129 8.78 -2.30 4.66
C ALA A 129 10.32 -2.36 4.60
N VAL A 130 10.96 -1.20 4.76
CA VAL A 130 12.42 -1.07 4.67
C VAL A 130 13.00 -0.94 6.06
N GLN A 131 13.81 -1.90 6.45
CA GLN A 131 14.61 -1.83 7.66
C GLN A 131 15.90 -1.08 7.36
N TRP A 132 16.06 0.06 8.02
CA TRP A 132 17.22 0.91 7.82
C TRP A 132 18.46 0.37 8.52
N PRO A 133 19.68 0.66 7.99
CA PRO A 133 20.91 0.48 8.72
C PRO A 133 20.88 1.21 10.08
N ALA A 134 21.85 0.91 10.95
CA ALA A 134 21.92 1.58 12.24
C ALA A 134 21.91 3.12 12.11
N GLY A 135 21.25 3.78 13.03
CA GLY A 135 21.08 5.23 13.03
C GLY A 135 20.37 5.71 14.29
N THR A 136 20.08 6.99 14.33
CA THR A 136 19.39 7.65 15.46
C THR A 136 18.30 8.57 14.94
N ARG A 137 17.34 8.94 15.78
CA ARG A 137 16.39 10.00 15.45
C ARG A 137 16.93 11.35 15.89
N ASP A 138 16.78 12.35 15.02
CA ASP A 138 17.07 13.74 15.37
C ASP A 138 15.97 14.35 16.27
N ALA A 139 16.15 15.62 16.65
CA ALA A 139 15.19 16.33 17.50
C ALA A 139 13.82 16.54 16.83
N GLU A 140 13.76 16.48 15.50
CA GLU A 140 12.55 16.62 14.68
C GLU A 140 11.88 15.25 14.41
N GLY A 141 12.53 14.15 14.88
CA GLY A 141 12.01 12.78 14.73
C GLY A 141 12.43 12.06 13.45
N ALA A 142 13.20 12.71 12.58
CA ALA A 142 13.71 12.09 11.36
C ALA A 142 14.82 11.08 11.68
N TYR A 143 14.85 9.97 10.95
CA TYR A 143 15.86 8.94 11.13
C TYR A 143 17.15 9.30 10.37
N ILE A 144 18.24 9.48 11.11
CA ILE A 144 19.57 9.77 10.58
C ILE A 144 20.37 8.47 10.55
N ILE A 145 20.82 8.08 9.37
CA ILE A 145 21.58 6.84 9.15
C ILE A 145 23.04 7.07 9.58
N ASP A 146 23.58 6.16 10.37
CA ASP A 146 25.00 6.20 10.77
C ASP A 146 25.87 5.93 9.52
N PRO A 147 26.72 6.88 9.11
CA PRO A 147 27.57 6.71 7.93
C PRO A 147 28.61 5.59 8.07
N THR A 148 28.84 5.11 9.29
CA THR A 148 29.76 4.00 9.56
C THR A 148 29.09 2.62 9.57
N ALA A 149 27.75 2.58 9.57
CA ALA A 149 27.01 1.33 9.50
C ALA A 149 27.08 0.69 8.10
N PRO A 150 26.88 -0.63 8.00
CA PRO A 150 26.70 -1.26 6.70
C PRO A 150 25.56 -0.56 5.92
N GLN A 151 25.87 -0.06 4.72
CA GLN A 151 24.98 0.79 3.94
C GLN A 151 24.01 -0.06 3.09
N GLN A 152 23.46 -1.12 3.66
CA GLN A 152 22.49 -1.97 2.97
C GLN A 152 21.20 -2.06 3.79
N PRO A 153 20.07 -1.60 3.25
CA PRO A 153 18.77 -1.78 3.87
C PRO A 153 18.33 -3.24 3.69
N ALA A 154 17.49 -3.73 4.60
CA ALA A 154 16.78 -4.98 4.41
C ALA A 154 15.31 -4.71 4.04
N TYR A 155 14.79 -5.49 3.12
CA TYR A 155 13.44 -5.36 2.61
C TYR A 155 12.56 -6.48 3.14
N ARG A 156 11.38 -6.10 3.61
CA ARG A 156 10.31 -7.01 3.98
C ARG A 156 9.14 -6.78 3.05
N ALA A 157 8.80 -7.80 2.26
CA ALA A 157 7.58 -7.80 1.46
C ALA A 157 6.39 -8.15 2.35
N VAL A 158 5.33 -7.36 2.29
CA VAL A 158 4.11 -7.58 3.07
C VAL A 158 2.93 -7.70 2.13
N CYS A 159 2.22 -8.81 2.23
CA CYS A 159 0.93 -8.98 1.59
C CYS A 159 -0.17 -8.88 2.66
N ILE A 160 -1.27 -8.22 2.31
CA ILE A 160 -2.39 -7.98 3.22
C ILE A 160 -3.55 -8.89 2.81
N ALA A 161 -4.14 -9.57 3.77
CA ALA A 161 -5.41 -10.30 3.63
C ALA A 161 -6.48 -9.57 4.47
N PRO A 162 -7.23 -8.64 3.89
CA PRO A 162 -8.25 -7.88 4.59
C PRO A 162 -9.58 -8.65 4.57
N THR A 163 -9.56 -9.88 5.02
CA THR A 163 -10.72 -10.79 4.91
C THR A 163 -10.58 -11.95 5.87
N GLU A 164 -11.71 -12.47 6.30
CA GLU A 164 -11.83 -13.71 7.06
C GLU A 164 -12.06 -14.94 6.15
N ASP A 165 -12.19 -14.75 4.82
CA ASP A 165 -12.33 -15.86 3.88
C ASP A 165 -11.02 -16.68 3.83
N PRO A 166 -11.03 -17.96 4.26
CA PRO A 166 -9.84 -18.80 4.23
C PRO A 166 -9.23 -18.98 2.84
N ALA A 167 -10.01 -18.90 1.78
CA ALA A 167 -9.50 -19.03 0.41
C ALA A 167 -8.69 -17.79 0.00
N GLU A 168 -9.17 -16.61 0.35
CA GLU A 168 -8.47 -15.35 0.14
C GLU A 168 -7.17 -15.30 0.96
N CYS A 169 -7.25 -15.70 2.23
CA CYS A 169 -6.07 -15.78 3.12
C CYS A 169 -4.99 -16.73 2.55
N ARG A 170 -5.39 -17.89 2.02
CA ARG A 170 -4.44 -18.82 1.36
C ARG A 170 -3.83 -18.21 0.11
N ARG A 171 -4.62 -17.52 -0.71
CA ARG A 171 -4.13 -16.82 -1.91
C ARG A 171 -3.09 -15.77 -1.53
N ALA A 172 -3.39 -14.93 -0.53
CA ALA A 172 -2.46 -13.94 -0.02
C ALA A 172 -1.18 -14.58 0.56
N PHE A 173 -1.29 -15.74 1.22
CA PHE A 173 -0.13 -16.48 1.72
C PHE A 173 0.80 -16.94 0.59
N PHE A 174 0.27 -17.52 -0.49
CA PHE A 174 1.09 -17.95 -1.61
C PHE A 174 1.70 -16.77 -2.37
N ARG A 175 1.00 -15.63 -2.47
CA ARG A 175 1.55 -14.38 -2.98
C ARG A 175 2.71 -13.90 -2.10
N THR A 176 2.55 -13.93 -0.77
CA THR A 176 3.63 -13.59 0.18
C THR A 176 4.84 -14.49 0.02
N LEU A 177 4.62 -15.78 -0.22
CA LEU A 177 5.70 -16.73 -0.46
C LEU A 177 6.47 -16.38 -1.75
N ALA A 178 5.78 -16.01 -2.82
CA ALA A 178 6.40 -15.56 -4.07
C ALA A 178 7.25 -14.30 -3.84
N CYS A 179 6.73 -13.31 -3.11
CA CYS A 179 7.48 -12.12 -2.73
C CYS A 179 8.75 -12.42 -1.91
N GLY A 180 8.76 -13.52 -1.17
CA GLY A 180 9.95 -13.99 -0.44
C GLY A 180 11.12 -14.46 -1.34
N LEU A 181 10.96 -14.48 -2.66
CA LEU A 181 12.04 -14.79 -3.59
C LEU A 181 13.01 -13.63 -3.75
N TRP A 182 12.54 -12.40 -3.67
CA TRP A 182 13.33 -11.19 -3.83
C TRP A 182 13.58 -10.40 -2.54
N ALA A 183 12.69 -10.50 -1.55
CA ALA A 183 12.84 -9.82 -0.27
C ALA A 183 13.66 -10.66 0.71
N GLN A 184 14.36 -10.00 1.64
CA GLN A 184 15.03 -10.69 2.75
C GLN A 184 14.04 -11.33 3.71
N GLU A 185 12.86 -10.74 3.86
CA GLU A 185 11.75 -11.24 4.68
C GLU A 185 10.43 -11.10 3.92
N ALA A 186 9.51 -12.04 4.13
CA ALA A 186 8.16 -11.95 3.62
C ALA A 186 7.18 -12.20 4.77
N GLU A 187 6.16 -11.34 4.88
CA GLU A 187 5.18 -11.38 5.96
C GLU A 187 3.76 -11.25 5.41
N LEU A 188 2.88 -12.14 5.81
CA LEU A 188 1.44 -12.02 5.60
C LEU A 188 0.82 -11.28 6.78
N LEU A 189 0.11 -10.20 6.50
CA LEU A 189 -0.69 -9.47 7.47
C LEU A 189 -2.17 -9.78 7.25
N ILE A 190 -2.77 -10.45 8.22
CA ILE A 190 -4.21 -10.73 8.23
C ILE A 190 -4.89 -9.59 8.98
N VAL A 191 -5.91 -9.00 8.37
CA VAL A 191 -6.79 -8.03 9.04
C VAL A 191 -8.16 -8.70 9.21
N GLY A 192 -8.39 -9.19 10.43
CA GLY A 192 -9.55 -10.00 10.79
C GLY A 192 -9.30 -10.75 12.10
N ASP A 193 -10.28 -11.50 12.58
CA ASP A 193 -10.23 -12.24 13.86
C ASP A 193 -10.46 -13.76 13.71
N ASP A 194 -10.44 -14.31 12.48
CA ASP A 194 -10.59 -15.76 12.26
C ASP A 194 -9.38 -16.55 12.78
N ALA A 195 -9.58 -17.14 13.96
CA ALA A 195 -8.55 -17.95 14.63
C ALA A 195 -8.24 -19.27 13.89
N GLU A 196 -9.17 -19.82 13.11
CA GLU A 196 -8.96 -21.07 12.37
C GLU A 196 -8.05 -20.84 11.17
N ALA A 197 -8.34 -19.81 10.37
CA ALA A 197 -7.51 -19.39 9.25
C ALA A 197 -6.10 -19.02 9.75
N ALA A 198 -5.99 -18.26 10.84
CA ALA A 198 -4.72 -17.89 11.43
C ALA A 198 -3.89 -19.13 11.88
N ALA A 199 -4.53 -20.14 12.46
CA ALA A 199 -3.85 -21.36 12.90
C ALA A 199 -3.35 -22.22 11.71
N GLU A 200 -4.12 -22.31 10.62
CA GLU A 200 -3.69 -23.00 9.42
C GLU A 200 -2.47 -22.29 8.78
N LEU A 201 -2.56 -20.99 8.63
CA LEU A 201 -1.49 -20.19 8.03
C LEU A 201 -0.21 -20.19 8.86
N THR A 202 -0.34 -20.22 10.20
CA THR A 202 0.82 -20.36 11.08
C THR A 202 1.57 -21.67 10.86
N ARG A 203 0.86 -22.76 10.63
CA ARG A 203 1.49 -24.06 10.31
C ARG A 203 2.22 -24.03 8.96
N LEU A 204 1.62 -23.43 7.95
CA LEU A 204 2.26 -23.24 6.64
C LEU A 204 3.48 -22.31 6.76
N ALA A 205 3.35 -21.22 7.50
CA ALA A 205 4.42 -20.26 7.73
C ALA A 205 5.68 -20.90 8.32
N ALA A 206 5.52 -21.80 9.30
CA ALA A 206 6.62 -22.53 9.90
C ALA A 206 7.39 -23.38 8.86
N CYS A 207 6.71 -23.94 7.87
CA CYS A 207 7.33 -24.74 6.81
C CYS A 207 8.10 -23.87 5.81
N PHE A 208 7.54 -22.74 5.43
CA PHE A 208 8.07 -21.91 4.32
C PHE A 208 8.92 -20.73 4.78
N GLY A 209 8.92 -20.40 6.06
CA GLY A 209 9.68 -19.28 6.62
C GLY A 209 9.05 -17.92 6.32
N VAL A 210 7.76 -17.88 6.03
CA VAL A 210 6.95 -16.65 5.90
C VAL A 210 6.53 -16.19 7.30
N GLY A 211 6.53 -14.88 7.55
CA GLY A 211 5.95 -14.31 8.75
C GLY A 211 4.42 -14.29 8.65
N VAL A 212 3.75 -14.42 9.78
CA VAL A 212 2.29 -14.21 9.87
C VAL A 212 1.99 -13.31 11.07
N ARG A 213 1.28 -12.25 10.81
CA ARG A 213 0.84 -11.28 11.82
C ARG A 213 -0.65 -11.00 11.64
N THR A 214 -1.33 -10.66 12.73
CA THR A 214 -2.76 -10.34 12.71
C THR A 214 -3.00 -8.96 13.30
N ILE A 215 -3.88 -8.20 12.66
CA ILE A 215 -4.59 -7.07 13.24
C ILE A 215 -6.02 -7.57 13.48
N CYS A 216 -6.42 -7.68 14.76
CA CYS A 216 -7.75 -8.15 15.14
C CYS A 216 -8.77 -7.03 14.94
N ALA A 217 -9.20 -6.85 13.71
CA ALA A 217 -10.19 -5.88 13.30
C ALA A 217 -11.13 -6.54 12.30
N ASN A 218 -12.26 -7.03 12.77
CA ASN A 218 -13.36 -7.49 11.92
C ASN A 218 -14.08 -6.28 11.26
N GLU A 219 -15.08 -6.54 10.43
CA GLU A 219 -15.80 -5.49 9.72
C GLU A 219 -16.41 -4.44 10.64
N ASP A 220 -16.99 -4.86 11.80
CA ASP A 220 -17.59 -3.94 12.77
C ASP A 220 -16.54 -3.01 13.40
N VAL A 221 -15.39 -3.57 13.80
CA VAL A 221 -14.27 -2.80 14.35
C VAL A 221 -13.71 -1.83 13.31
N LEU A 222 -13.53 -2.29 12.06
CA LEU A 222 -13.06 -1.42 10.98
C LEU A 222 -14.07 -0.29 10.68
N ALA A 223 -15.38 -0.58 10.74
CA ALA A 223 -16.40 0.43 10.53
C ALA A 223 -16.35 1.55 11.59
N ASP A 224 -16.08 1.21 12.84
CA ASP A 224 -15.97 2.15 13.96
C ASP A 224 -14.67 2.98 13.97
N LEU A 225 -13.65 2.57 13.22
CA LEU A 225 -12.40 3.31 13.10
C LEU A 225 -12.57 4.62 12.32
N PRO A 226 -11.69 5.61 12.55
CA PRO A 226 -11.59 6.79 11.70
C PRO A 226 -11.44 6.41 10.22
N ARG A 227 -11.67 7.37 9.35
CA ARG A 227 -11.48 7.18 7.91
C ARG A 227 -10.02 6.82 7.58
N ALA A 228 -9.81 6.11 6.49
CA ALA A 228 -8.47 5.66 6.08
C ALA A 228 -7.46 6.81 5.98
N ASP A 229 -7.90 7.98 5.46
CA ASP A 229 -7.05 9.17 5.36
C ASP A 229 -6.71 9.78 6.73
N GLU A 230 -7.60 9.70 7.71
CA GLU A 230 -7.35 10.14 9.08
C GLU A 230 -6.40 9.19 9.81
N ILE A 231 -6.59 7.86 9.65
CA ILE A 231 -5.65 6.84 10.17
C ILE A 231 -4.26 7.10 9.62
N PHE A 232 -4.18 7.36 8.33
CA PHE A 232 -2.93 7.60 7.63
C PHE A 232 -2.19 8.84 8.14
N ARG A 233 -2.92 9.95 8.39
CA ARG A 233 -2.37 11.21 8.89
C ARG A 233 -2.21 11.26 10.41
N ALA A 234 -2.69 10.25 11.13
CA ALA A 234 -2.58 10.19 12.58
C ALA A 234 -1.12 10.37 13.02
N THR A 235 -0.91 11.07 14.13
CA THR A 235 0.43 11.15 14.71
C THR A 235 0.94 9.76 15.07
N ALA A 236 2.28 9.59 15.20
CA ALA A 236 2.85 8.31 15.61
C ALA A 236 2.34 7.86 17.01
N ALA A 237 1.96 8.79 17.88
CA ALA A 237 1.38 8.49 19.18
C ALA A 237 -0.06 7.98 19.03
N ASP A 238 -0.89 8.66 18.25
CA ASP A 238 -2.28 8.28 18.01
C ASP A 238 -2.37 6.94 17.27
N ALA A 239 -1.51 6.75 16.26
CA ALA A 239 -1.45 5.49 15.54
C ALA A 239 -1.04 4.31 16.43
N ARG A 240 -0.07 4.50 17.35
CA ARG A 240 0.29 3.48 18.33
C ARG A 240 -0.86 3.19 19.29
N ALA A 241 -1.57 4.22 19.76
CA ALA A 241 -2.72 4.04 20.65
C ALA A 241 -3.82 3.23 19.95
N MET A 242 -4.13 3.58 18.69
CA MET A 242 -5.12 2.86 17.87
C MET A 242 -4.71 1.39 17.64
N LEU A 243 -3.45 1.13 17.33
CA LEU A 243 -2.95 -0.22 17.08
C LEU A 243 -2.77 -1.05 18.35
N ALA A 244 -2.64 -0.44 19.52
CA ALA A 244 -2.36 -1.14 20.77
C ALA A 244 -3.45 -2.18 21.12
N ASP A 245 -4.70 -1.87 20.84
CA ASP A 245 -5.84 -2.75 21.11
C ASP A 245 -6.10 -3.75 19.97
N LEU A 246 -5.60 -3.48 18.79
CA LEU A 246 -5.84 -4.28 17.57
C LEU A 246 -4.68 -5.23 17.25
N GLN A 247 -3.46 -4.86 17.61
CA GLN A 247 -2.26 -5.61 17.27
C GLN A 247 -2.09 -6.81 18.19
N GLN A 248 -1.95 -8.00 17.59
CA GLN A 248 -1.55 -9.21 18.28
C GLN A 248 -0.05 -9.50 18.11
N PRO A 249 0.57 -10.26 19.02
CA PRO A 249 1.91 -10.80 18.80
C PRO A 249 1.98 -11.55 17.47
N ALA A 250 3.13 -11.48 16.78
CA ALA A 250 3.30 -12.21 15.54
C ALA A 250 3.08 -13.72 15.77
N LEU A 251 2.23 -14.34 14.96
CA LEU A 251 1.93 -15.78 15.04
C LEU A 251 3.10 -16.61 14.50
N ALA A 252 3.81 -16.07 13.53
CA ALA A 252 5.06 -16.63 13.00
C ALA A 252 5.99 -15.48 12.60
N HIS A 253 7.29 -15.63 12.90
CA HIS A 253 8.29 -14.67 12.48
C HIS A 253 8.84 -15.04 11.10
N PRO A 254 9.05 -14.07 10.19
CA PRO A 254 9.67 -14.34 8.90
C PRO A 254 11.11 -14.83 9.09
N ARG A 255 11.53 -15.74 8.20
CA ARG A 255 12.92 -16.16 8.15
C ARG A 255 13.71 -15.16 7.32
N TYR A 256 14.71 -14.56 7.94
CA TYR A 256 15.64 -13.67 7.23
C TYR A 256 16.51 -14.45 6.22
N ARG A 257 16.61 -13.94 5.01
CA ARG A 257 17.51 -14.41 3.95
C ARG A 257 18.52 -13.33 3.62
N ALA A 258 19.79 -13.60 3.87
CA ALA A 258 20.86 -12.65 3.57
C ALA A 258 20.98 -12.36 2.05
N THR A 259 20.69 -13.35 1.22
CA THR A 259 20.73 -13.24 -0.24
C THR A 259 19.38 -13.63 -0.82
N PRO A 260 18.67 -12.73 -1.47
CA PRO A 260 17.47 -13.04 -2.24
C PRO A 260 17.76 -14.04 -3.37
N LEU A 261 16.74 -14.81 -3.76
CA LEU A 261 16.85 -15.81 -4.83
C LEU A 261 16.67 -15.22 -6.23
N GLN A 262 15.98 -14.09 -6.32
CA GLN A 262 15.76 -13.33 -7.56
C GLN A 262 16.51 -12.01 -7.54
N THR A 263 16.99 -11.58 -8.68
CA THR A 263 17.68 -10.30 -8.88
C THR A 263 16.70 -9.23 -9.38
N GLU A 264 17.14 -8.00 -9.32
CA GLU A 264 16.34 -6.77 -9.54
C GLU A 264 15.80 -6.61 -10.96
N GLU A 265 16.44 -7.23 -11.94
CA GLU A 265 16.14 -7.03 -13.37
C GLU A 265 14.75 -7.56 -13.75
N ASP A 266 14.14 -8.36 -12.87
CA ASP A 266 12.89 -9.04 -13.17
C ASP A 266 11.63 -8.30 -12.62
N LEU A 267 11.79 -7.28 -11.73
CA LEU A 267 10.66 -6.68 -11.02
C LEU A 267 10.79 -5.14 -10.87
N PRO A 268 10.17 -4.34 -11.78
CA PRO A 268 10.26 -2.87 -11.79
C PRO A 268 9.84 -2.21 -10.46
N ALA A 269 8.81 -2.73 -9.81
CA ALA A 269 8.33 -2.20 -8.53
C ALA A 269 9.39 -2.24 -7.43
N ILE A 270 10.24 -3.27 -7.43
CA ILE A 270 11.32 -3.42 -6.45
C ILE A 270 12.46 -2.45 -6.75
N ALA A 271 12.73 -2.20 -8.02
CA ALA A 271 13.75 -1.24 -8.44
C ALA A 271 13.45 0.17 -7.90
N ALA A 272 12.17 0.57 -7.90
CA ALA A 272 11.74 1.85 -7.33
C ALA A 272 11.94 1.90 -5.79
N ALA A 273 11.59 0.84 -5.07
CA ALA A 273 11.81 0.75 -3.61
C ALA A 273 13.29 0.87 -3.26
N ARG A 274 14.16 0.20 -4.02
CA ARG A 274 15.60 0.24 -3.82
C ARG A 274 16.19 1.60 -4.16
N SER A 275 15.81 2.17 -5.29
CA SER A 275 16.27 3.51 -5.70
C SER A 275 15.93 4.57 -4.64
N TRP A 276 14.73 4.49 -4.06
CA TRP A 276 14.35 5.37 -2.95
C TRP A 276 15.19 5.12 -1.70
N ALA A 277 15.38 3.86 -1.30
CA ALA A 277 16.18 3.52 -0.12
C ALA A 277 17.65 3.91 -0.28
N GLU A 278 18.24 3.66 -1.44
CA GLU A 278 19.60 4.09 -1.78
C GLU A 278 19.73 5.61 -1.77
N GLY A 279 18.70 6.33 -2.27
CA GLY A 279 18.63 7.77 -2.18
C GLY A 279 18.63 8.28 -0.73
N CYS A 280 17.88 7.65 0.17
CA CYS A 280 17.90 7.97 1.61
C CYS A 280 19.26 7.70 2.23
N ILE A 281 19.86 6.55 1.92
CA ILE A 281 21.21 6.18 2.42
C ILE A 281 22.24 7.18 1.93
N SER A 282 22.23 7.54 0.66
CA SER A 282 23.21 8.49 0.08
C SER A 282 23.11 9.89 0.71
N ARG A 283 21.91 10.27 1.16
CA ARG A 283 21.69 11.53 1.90
C ARG A 283 21.95 11.41 3.40
N GLY A 284 22.17 10.20 3.91
CA GLY A 284 22.35 9.94 5.35
C GLY A 284 21.09 10.19 6.19
N ARG A 285 19.92 10.33 5.56
CA ARG A 285 18.66 10.65 6.24
C ARG A 285 17.50 9.93 5.54
N VAL A 286 16.65 9.29 6.33
CA VAL A 286 15.38 8.79 5.83
C VAL A 286 14.46 10.00 5.65
N GLU A 287 14.06 10.23 4.41
CA GLU A 287 13.08 11.28 4.10
C GLU A 287 11.75 10.95 4.77
N PRO A 288 11.01 12.00 5.22
CA PRO A 288 9.66 11.80 5.72
C PRO A 288 8.90 10.95 4.69
N TRP A 289 8.20 9.96 5.20
CA TRP A 289 7.46 9.05 4.35
C TRP A 289 6.42 9.83 3.53
N GLU A 290 6.70 9.96 2.26
CA GLU A 290 5.71 10.31 1.26
C GLU A 290 5.26 8.98 0.65
N LEU A 291 3.96 8.77 0.55
CA LEU A 291 3.40 7.61 -0.15
C LEU A 291 3.89 7.70 -1.60
N ARG A 292 5.07 7.16 -1.85
CA ARG A 292 5.53 7.01 -3.22
C ARG A 292 4.87 5.76 -3.76
N VAL A 293 3.79 5.95 -4.47
CA VAL A 293 3.34 4.96 -5.42
C VAL A 293 4.50 4.84 -6.42
N ALA A 294 5.18 3.70 -6.40
CA ALA A 294 6.16 3.41 -7.42
C ALA A 294 5.40 3.31 -8.74
N ILE A 295 5.63 4.28 -9.60
CA ILE A 295 5.01 4.37 -10.90
C ILE A 295 6.15 4.23 -11.90
N ASP A 296 6.07 3.22 -12.72
CA ASP A 296 6.60 3.17 -14.07
C ASP A 296 5.46 2.88 -15.05
#